data_f53fef2b0d1ebb0eb8f3706ffcff13f3
#
_entry.id   f53fef2b0d1ebb0eb8f3706ffcff13f3
#
_cell.length_a   1.000
_cell.length_b   1.000
_cell.length_c   1.000
_cell.angle_alpha   90.00
_cell.angle_beta   90.00
_cell.angle_gamma   90.00
#
_symmetry.space_group_name_H-M   'P 1'
#
loop_
_entity.id
_entity.type
_entity.pdbx_description
1 polymer ?
#
loop_
_entity_poly.entity_id
_entity_poly.type
_entity_poly.pdbx_seq_one_letter_code
_entity_poly.pdbx_strand_id
1 'polypeptide(L)'
;APTPARKGHAAGTSYLFLQGSAPAGVPTITAEQRDELHLLLTMALDEALALKREIRIATVVQTAANYSGNTVTLAGADQWSAGGGGDPIGAILTGASAVWGGGGPGQLIGVTSIDAWNIMTKHPAILDLFKNTMPGLTKADRLAQEVGLDRIIIGKARKDTANPGQSASYSRTWGKDFSTVRVSTVASLFNATFGYTMRRTGDPITNQWFDPTKGVDGAYFAQVGQFEQHKVIAGDAGYCI
;
A
#
# COMPACT_ATOMS: atom_id res chain seq x y z
N ALA A 1 -21.82 -24.44 13.81
CA ALA A 1 -21.11 -23.26 13.28
C ALA A 1 -19.62 -23.58 13.28
N PRO A 2 -18.89 -23.45 12.15
CA PRO A 2 -17.46 -23.73 12.13
C PRO A 2 -16.70 -22.67 12.94
N THR A 3 -15.83 -23.14 13.82
CA THR A 3 -14.96 -22.29 14.65
C THR A 3 -13.92 -21.60 13.76
N PRO A 4 -13.73 -20.28 13.85
CA PRO A 4 -12.77 -19.58 13.01
C PRO A 4 -11.33 -19.97 13.34
N ALA A 5 -10.53 -20.17 12.31
CA ALA A 5 -9.16 -20.61 12.36
C ALA A 5 -8.23 -19.62 13.07
N ARG A 6 -7.32 -20.12 13.89
CA ARG A 6 -6.27 -19.37 14.58
C ARG A 6 -5.22 -18.86 13.57
N LYS A 7 -5.00 -17.56 13.51
CA LYS A 7 -3.85 -16.95 12.80
C LYS A 7 -2.59 -17.09 13.65
N GLY A 8 -1.64 -17.92 13.23
CA GLY A 8 -0.29 -17.94 13.79
C GLY A 8 0.64 -17.00 13.04
N HIS A 9 1.34 -16.11 13.74
CA HIS A 9 2.35 -15.22 13.15
C HIS A 9 3.74 -15.73 13.52
N ALA A 10 4.49 -16.16 12.51
CA ALA A 10 5.95 -16.21 12.58
C ALA A 10 6.48 -15.33 11.43
N ALA A 11 7.61 -14.67 11.65
CA ALA A 11 8.18 -13.63 10.79
C ALA A 11 8.02 -13.89 9.28
N GLY A 12 7.14 -13.12 8.63
CA GLY A 12 7.01 -13.07 7.18
C GLY A 12 6.14 -14.14 6.50
N THR A 13 5.63 -15.13 7.24
CA THR A 13 4.83 -16.23 6.69
C THR A 13 3.43 -16.23 7.31
N SER A 14 2.39 -16.24 6.49
CA SER A 14 1.00 -16.37 6.95
C SER A 14 0.50 -17.78 6.66
N TYR A 15 -0.05 -18.46 7.67
CA TYR A 15 -0.67 -19.77 7.55
C TYR A 15 -2.18 -19.62 7.79
N LEU A 16 -2.99 -20.19 6.94
CA LEU A 16 -4.42 -20.37 7.15
C LEU A 16 -4.70 -21.87 7.22
N PHE A 17 -5.34 -22.30 8.31
CA PHE A 17 -5.71 -23.69 8.52
C PHE A 17 -7.20 -23.87 8.26
N LEU A 18 -7.55 -24.79 7.37
CA LEU A 18 -8.91 -25.31 7.27
C LEU A 18 -8.90 -26.68 7.98
N GLN A 19 -9.45 -26.71 9.19
CA GLN A 19 -9.65 -27.94 9.91
C GLN A 19 -11.09 -28.42 9.69
N GLY A 20 -11.25 -29.55 9.05
CA GLY A 20 -12.55 -30.18 8.84
C GLY A 20 -12.45 -31.66 8.98
N SER A 21 -12.86 -32.21 10.14
CA SER A 21 -13.35 -33.56 10.21
C SER A 21 -14.83 -33.55 9.91
N ALA A 22 -15.26 -34.20 8.82
CA ALA A 22 -16.66 -34.38 8.52
C ALA A 22 -17.25 -35.40 9.50
N PRO A 23 -18.33 -35.05 10.25
CA PRO A 23 -19.10 -36.05 10.98
C PRO A 23 -19.66 -37.09 10.00
N ALA A 24 -19.84 -38.32 10.45
CA ALA A 24 -20.45 -39.40 9.64
C ALA A 24 -21.81 -38.89 9.05
N GLY A 25 -21.91 -38.89 7.73
CA GLY A 25 -23.10 -38.38 7.00
C GLY A 25 -22.95 -37.01 6.31
N VAL A 26 -21.81 -36.32 6.47
CA VAL A 26 -21.50 -35.14 5.67
C VAL A 26 -20.88 -35.55 4.33
N PRO A 27 -21.32 -35.01 3.19
CA PRO A 27 -20.77 -35.38 1.89
C PRO A 27 -19.25 -35.09 1.85
N THR A 28 -18.50 -36.08 1.46
CA THR A 28 -17.03 -35.99 1.30
C THR A 28 -16.75 -34.96 0.23
N ILE A 29 -15.89 -33.98 0.54
CA ILE A 29 -15.44 -32.96 -0.42
C ILE A 29 -14.77 -33.69 -1.59
N THR A 30 -15.25 -33.45 -2.81
CA THR A 30 -14.67 -34.03 -4.04
C THR A 30 -13.25 -33.48 -4.29
N ALA A 31 -12.46 -34.17 -5.10
CA ALA A 31 -11.12 -33.70 -5.48
C ALA A 31 -11.18 -32.29 -6.13
N GLU A 32 -12.17 -32.05 -6.99
CA GLU A 32 -12.38 -30.75 -7.63
C GLU A 32 -12.69 -29.64 -6.61
N GLN A 33 -13.55 -29.93 -5.64
CA GLN A 33 -13.87 -28.96 -4.56
C GLN A 33 -12.67 -28.67 -3.68
N ARG A 34 -11.78 -29.64 -3.46
CA ARG A 34 -10.51 -29.42 -2.77
C ARG A 34 -9.59 -28.51 -3.53
N ASP A 35 -9.43 -28.72 -4.82
CA ASP A 35 -8.56 -27.91 -5.68
C ASP A 35 -9.07 -26.46 -5.76
N GLU A 36 -10.38 -26.27 -5.82
CA GLU A 36 -11.00 -24.95 -5.76
C GLU A 36 -10.75 -24.26 -4.41
N LEU A 37 -10.90 -24.96 -3.29
CA LEU A 37 -10.59 -24.43 -1.96
C LEU A 37 -9.10 -24.07 -1.82
N HIS A 38 -8.20 -24.86 -2.39
CA HIS A 38 -6.77 -24.56 -2.40
C HIS A 38 -6.46 -23.30 -3.20
N LEU A 39 -7.12 -23.10 -4.35
CA LEU A 39 -6.98 -21.90 -5.16
C LEU A 39 -7.45 -20.67 -4.39
N LEU A 40 -8.65 -20.72 -3.81
CA LEU A 40 -9.19 -19.63 -3.00
C LEU A 40 -8.31 -19.28 -1.80
N LEU A 41 -7.76 -20.31 -1.13
CA LEU A 41 -6.85 -20.12 -0.01
C LEU A 41 -5.55 -19.43 -0.45
N THR A 42 -4.99 -19.84 -1.58
CA THR A 42 -3.78 -19.23 -2.12
C THR A 42 -4.03 -17.78 -2.50
N MET A 43 -5.14 -17.47 -3.15
CA MET A 43 -5.53 -16.08 -3.49
C MET A 43 -5.68 -15.21 -2.23
N ALA A 44 -6.33 -15.71 -1.19
CA ALA A 44 -6.47 -14.99 0.08
C ALA A 44 -5.12 -14.73 0.77
N LEU A 45 -4.17 -15.66 0.66
CA LEU A 45 -2.81 -15.49 1.16
C LEU A 45 -2.03 -14.45 0.35
N ASP A 46 -2.17 -14.43 -0.97
CA ASP A 46 -1.56 -13.42 -1.84
C ASP A 46 -2.09 -12.02 -1.54
N GLU A 47 -3.39 -11.86 -1.36
CA GLU A 47 -4.00 -10.59 -0.95
C GLU A 47 -3.47 -10.12 0.41
N ALA A 48 -3.34 -11.03 1.38
CA ALA A 48 -2.78 -10.71 2.69
C ALA A 48 -1.30 -10.29 2.60
N LEU A 49 -0.51 -10.91 1.71
CA LEU A 49 0.87 -10.50 1.44
C LEU A 49 0.95 -9.14 0.77
N ALA A 50 0.08 -8.87 -0.21
CA ALA A 50 0.00 -7.58 -0.90
C ALA A 50 -0.33 -6.45 0.11
N LEU A 51 -1.29 -6.66 1.01
CA LEU A 51 -1.60 -5.70 2.06
C LEU A 51 -0.41 -5.48 3.02
N LYS A 52 0.29 -6.53 3.44
CA LYS A 52 1.48 -6.41 4.29
C LYS A 52 2.60 -5.62 3.59
N ARG A 53 2.76 -5.83 2.29
CA ARG A 53 3.71 -5.08 1.45
C ARG A 53 3.32 -3.60 1.41
N GLU A 54 2.05 -3.29 1.15
CA GLU A 54 1.55 -1.91 1.12
C GLU A 54 1.76 -1.22 2.47
N ILE A 55 1.51 -1.89 3.59
CA ILE A 55 1.77 -1.35 4.94
C ILE A 55 3.25 -0.99 5.11
N ARG A 56 4.18 -1.85 4.68
CA ARG A 56 5.63 -1.59 4.77
C ARG A 56 6.06 -0.42 3.89
N ILE A 57 5.56 -0.36 2.64
CA ILE A 57 5.84 0.76 1.73
C ILE A 57 5.30 2.06 2.30
N ALA A 58 4.05 2.06 2.78
CA ALA A 58 3.44 3.24 3.41
C ALA A 58 4.26 3.73 4.60
N THR A 59 4.73 2.82 5.46
CA THR A 59 5.60 3.17 6.58
C THR A 59 6.89 3.85 6.12
N VAL A 60 7.54 3.33 5.07
CA VAL A 60 8.77 3.92 4.53
C VAL A 60 8.52 5.30 3.94
N VAL A 61 7.44 5.45 3.15
CA VAL A 61 7.09 6.72 2.47
C VAL A 61 6.63 7.79 3.46
N GLN A 62 5.95 7.43 4.54
CA GLN A 62 5.43 8.38 5.53
C GLN A 62 6.42 8.74 6.64
N THR A 63 7.57 8.10 6.68
CA THR A 63 8.59 8.41 7.70
C THR A 63 9.38 9.66 7.30
N ALA A 64 9.15 10.78 7.98
CA ALA A 64 9.79 12.08 7.73
C ALA A 64 11.33 11.99 7.71
N ALA A 65 11.94 11.16 8.56
CA ALA A 65 13.39 10.96 8.61
C ALA A 65 13.99 10.42 7.30
N ASN A 66 13.18 9.87 6.40
CA ASN A 66 13.61 9.33 5.11
C ASN A 66 13.82 10.40 4.02
N TYR A 67 13.52 11.67 4.30
CA TYR A 67 13.49 12.76 3.31
C TYR A 67 14.66 13.75 3.42
N SER A 68 15.72 13.41 4.14
CA SER A 68 16.93 14.26 4.27
C SER A 68 16.63 15.71 4.69
N GLY A 69 15.56 15.96 5.44
CA GLY A 69 15.13 17.29 5.84
C GLY A 69 14.13 17.98 4.89
N ASN A 70 13.81 17.38 3.75
CA ASN A 70 12.79 17.88 2.82
C ASN A 70 11.37 17.54 3.33
N THR A 71 11.02 18.08 4.49
CA THR A 71 9.73 17.84 5.15
C THR A 71 9.13 19.13 5.68
N VAL A 72 7.82 19.26 5.54
CA VAL A 72 7.04 20.35 6.12
C VAL A 72 5.86 19.77 6.88
N THR A 73 5.63 20.26 8.11
CA THR A 73 4.43 19.92 8.87
C THR A 73 3.51 21.13 8.89
N LEU A 74 2.36 21.00 8.26
CA LEU A 74 1.36 22.07 8.23
C LEU A 74 0.64 22.16 9.59
N ALA A 75 0.50 23.37 10.13
CA ALA A 75 -0.15 23.59 11.41
C ALA A 75 -1.17 24.74 11.32
N GLY A 76 -2.20 24.67 12.16
CA GLY A 76 -3.20 25.74 12.29
C GLY A 76 -3.90 26.08 10.97
N ALA A 77 -3.81 27.34 10.56
CA ALA A 77 -4.46 27.86 9.36
C ALA A 77 -3.85 27.34 8.02
N ASP A 78 -2.62 26.84 8.07
CA ASP A 78 -1.93 26.33 6.86
C ASP A 78 -2.37 24.90 6.52
N GLN A 79 -3.09 24.23 7.42
CA GLN A 79 -3.65 22.91 7.17
C GLN A 79 -4.73 22.99 6.08
N TRP A 80 -4.71 22.06 5.12
CA TRP A 80 -5.66 22.02 4.01
C TRP A 80 -7.11 21.79 4.45
N SER A 81 -7.32 21.32 5.68
CA SER A 81 -8.64 21.16 6.31
C SER A 81 -9.18 22.43 6.99
N ALA A 82 -8.39 23.50 7.09
CA ALA A 82 -8.71 24.70 7.85
C ALA A 82 -9.58 25.70 7.07
N GLY A 83 -10.65 25.26 6.43
CA GLY A 83 -11.67 26.14 5.84
C GLY A 83 -11.18 27.01 4.67
N GLY A 84 -10.11 26.63 4.01
CA GLY A 84 -9.56 27.36 2.83
C GLY A 84 -8.37 28.26 3.15
N GLY A 85 -7.79 28.16 4.34
CA GLY A 85 -6.61 28.95 4.73
C GLY A 85 -5.28 28.46 4.18
N GLY A 86 -5.14 27.17 3.91
CA GLY A 86 -3.91 26.59 3.33
C GLY A 86 -3.84 26.73 1.82
N ASP A 87 -2.65 26.61 1.24
CA ASP A 87 -2.44 26.53 -0.19
C ASP A 87 -1.90 25.14 -0.60
N PRO A 88 -2.76 24.18 -0.92
CA PRO A 88 -2.33 22.85 -1.31
C PRO A 88 -1.58 22.82 -2.64
N ILE A 89 -1.92 23.70 -3.57
CA ILE A 89 -1.26 23.77 -4.89
C ILE A 89 0.16 24.30 -4.72
N GLY A 90 0.33 25.42 -4.03
CA GLY A 90 1.64 26.02 -3.78
C GLY A 90 2.54 25.12 -2.93
N ALA A 91 1.99 24.41 -1.93
CA ALA A 91 2.75 23.46 -1.13
C ALA A 91 3.28 22.29 -1.97
N ILE A 92 2.45 21.71 -2.85
CA ILE A 92 2.87 20.63 -3.74
C ILE A 92 3.89 21.11 -4.78
N LEU A 93 3.70 22.32 -5.36
CA LEU A 93 4.67 22.93 -6.28
C LEU A 93 6.02 23.18 -5.60
N THR A 94 6.01 23.65 -4.37
CA THR A 94 7.23 23.80 -3.56
C THR A 94 7.92 22.46 -3.36
N GLY A 95 7.16 21.44 -3.01
CA GLY A 95 7.67 20.06 -2.88
C GLY A 95 8.23 19.53 -4.19
N ALA A 96 7.53 19.72 -5.31
CA ALA A 96 7.97 19.28 -6.62
C ALA A 96 9.29 19.95 -7.05
N SER A 97 9.44 21.25 -6.74
CA SER A 97 10.66 22.01 -7.06
C SER A 97 11.84 21.67 -6.13
N ALA A 98 11.57 21.27 -4.90
CA ALA A 98 12.59 20.89 -3.91
C ALA A 98 13.19 19.49 -4.17
N VAL A 99 12.45 18.61 -4.86
CA VAL A 99 12.91 17.26 -5.15
C VAL A 99 14.10 17.29 -6.09
N TRP A 100 15.25 16.81 -5.63
CA TRP A 100 16.44 16.73 -6.45
C TRP A 100 16.24 15.77 -7.63
N GLY A 101 16.39 16.31 -8.83
CA GLY A 101 16.04 15.60 -10.06
C GLY A 101 17.17 14.77 -10.66
N GLY A 102 18.44 15.03 -10.35
CA GLY A 102 19.54 14.41 -11.10
C GLY A 102 19.37 14.54 -12.63
N GLY A 103 20.35 14.19 -13.40
CA GLY A 103 20.30 14.27 -14.87
C GLY A 103 19.65 13.09 -15.59
N GLY A 104 19.14 12.09 -14.87
CA GLY A 104 18.62 10.85 -15.47
C GLY A 104 17.11 10.81 -15.70
N PRO A 105 16.62 9.85 -16.48
CA PRO A 105 15.19 9.67 -16.70
C PRO A 105 14.51 9.27 -15.38
N GLY A 106 13.42 9.91 -15.05
CA GLY A 106 12.64 9.61 -13.86
C GLY A 106 11.29 10.29 -13.91
N GLN A 107 10.35 9.73 -13.17
CA GLN A 107 9.00 10.26 -13.02
C GLN A 107 8.86 10.90 -11.64
N LEU A 108 8.18 12.03 -11.57
CA LEU A 108 7.82 12.69 -10.32
C LEU A 108 6.39 12.29 -9.95
N ILE A 109 6.27 11.55 -8.85
CA ILE A 109 5.01 10.94 -8.44
C ILE A 109 4.56 11.52 -7.11
N GLY A 110 3.30 11.97 -7.05
CA GLY A 110 2.63 12.30 -5.79
C GLY A 110 1.99 11.06 -5.17
N VAL A 111 2.12 10.88 -3.87
CA VAL A 111 1.48 9.79 -3.12
C VAL A 111 0.73 10.38 -1.94
N THR A 112 -0.54 10.02 -1.79
CA THR A 112 -1.38 10.49 -0.69
C THR A 112 -2.43 9.46 -0.29
N SER A 113 -3.06 9.65 0.86
CA SER A 113 -4.20 8.83 1.25
C SER A 113 -5.51 9.33 0.65
N ILE A 114 -6.51 8.45 0.61
CA ILE A 114 -7.86 8.83 0.21
C ILE A 114 -8.46 9.89 1.14
N ASP A 115 -8.10 9.90 2.43
CA ASP A 115 -8.64 10.86 3.38
C ASP A 115 -8.03 12.26 3.17
N ALA A 116 -6.71 12.35 2.94
CA ALA A 116 -6.07 13.61 2.56
C ALA A 116 -6.55 14.10 1.18
N TRP A 117 -6.71 13.18 0.21
CA TRP A 117 -7.28 13.47 -1.09
C TRP A 117 -8.68 14.08 -1.02
N ASN A 118 -9.56 13.50 -0.19
CA ASN A 118 -10.92 14.01 0.00
C ASN A 118 -10.95 15.42 0.63
N ILE A 119 -9.97 15.74 1.47
CA ILE A 119 -9.79 17.08 2.03
C ILE A 119 -9.33 18.04 0.95
N MET A 120 -8.27 17.69 0.23
CA MET A 120 -7.70 18.50 -0.86
C MET A 120 -8.74 18.85 -1.93
N THR A 121 -9.51 17.87 -2.40
CA THR A 121 -10.50 18.09 -3.48
C THR A 121 -11.67 18.99 -3.09
N LYS A 122 -11.88 19.23 -1.79
CA LYS A 122 -12.87 20.19 -1.28
C LYS A 122 -12.30 21.59 -1.09
N HIS A 123 -10.99 21.75 -1.19
CA HIS A 123 -10.34 23.05 -1.01
C HIS A 123 -10.73 24.01 -2.14
N PRO A 124 -11.06 25.30 -1.83
CA PRO A 124 -11.53 26.27 -2.83
C PRO A 124 -10.58 26.43 -4.01
N ALA A 125 -9.27 26.52 -3.79
CA ALA A 125 -8.27 26.64 -4.84
C ALA A 125 -8.31 25.47 -5.83
N ILE A 126 -8.52 24.24 -5.35
CA ILE A 126 -8.63 23.05 -6.20
C ILE A 126 -9.99 22.99 -6.89
N LEU A 127 -11.07 23.43 -6.21
CA LEU A 127 -12.38 23.52 -6.83
C LEU A 127 -12.40 24.52 -7.99
N ASP A 128 -11.73 25.65 -7.83
CA ASP A 128 -11.60 26.65 -8.91
C ASP A 128 -10.83 26.10 -10.13
N LEU A 129 -9.79 25.31 -9.89
CA LEU A 129 -9.06 24.61 -10.94
C LEU A 129 -9.97 23.68 -11.76
N PHE A 130 -10.93 23.02 -11.09
CA PHE A 130 -11.81 22.06 -11.73
C PHE A 130 -13.06 22.67 -12.39
N LYS A 131 -13.38 23.92 -12.20
CA LYS A 131 -14.56 24.57 -12.79
C LYS A 131 -14.59 24.47 -14.32
N ASN A 132 -13.43 24.56 -14.97
CA ASN A 132 -13.28 24.56 -16.42
C ASN A 132 -12.60 23.28 -16.94
N THR A 133 -12.79 22.13 -16.27
CA THR A 133 -12.12 20.89 -16.63
C THR A 133 -12.68 20.31 -17.93
N MET A 134 -11.80 19.93 -18.86
CA MET A 134 -12.18 19.21 -20.07
C MET A 134 -12.72 17.82 -19.75
N PRO A 135 -13.76 17.33 -20.48
CA PRO A 135 -14.24 15.96 -20.35
C PRO A 135 -13.12 14.98 -20.69
N GLY A 136 -12.97 13.93 -19.86
CA GLY A 136 -12.04 12.83 -20.12
C GLY A 136 -10.83 12.74 -19.20
N LEU A 137 -10.51 13.77 -18.43
CA LEU A 137 -9.45 13.72 -17.41
C LEU A 137 -10.01 13.43 -16.02
N THR A 138 -9.34 12.56 -15.27
CA THR A 138 -9.68 12.41 -13.85
C THR A 138 -9.18 13.60 -13.04
N LYS A 139 -9.80 13.85 -11.86
CA LYS A 139 -9.36 14.94 -10.98
C LYS A 139 -7.89 14.79 -10.56
N ALA A 140 -7.42 13.55 -10.36
CA ALA A 140 -6.03 13.28 -10.00
C ALA A 140 -5.06 13.61 -11.13
N ASP A 141 -5.39 13.25 -12.37
CA ASP A 141 -4.56 13.54 -13.54
C ASP A 141 -4.48 15.04 -13.81
N ARG A 142 -5.61 15.74 -13.66
CA ARG A 142 -5.64 17.20 -13.83
C ARG A 142 -4.76 17.91 -12.81
N LEU A 143 -4.91 17.55 -11.53
CA LEU A 143 -4.07 18.13 -10.48
C LEU A 143 -2.58 17.81 -10.73
N ALA A 144 -2.26 16.57 -11.12
CA ALA A 144 -0.90 16.20 -11.45
C ALA A 144 -0.29 17.08 -12.53
N GLN A 145 -1.02 17.31 -13.63
CA GLN A 145 -0.58 18.19 -14.71
C GLN A 145 -0.33 19.65 -14.25
N GLU A 146 -1.22 20.20 -13.44
CA GLU A 146 -1.09 21.58 -12.94
C GLU A 146 0.11 21.77 -12.00
N VAL A 147 0.42 20.75 -11.20
CA VAL A 147 1.56 20.81 -10.25
C VAL A 147 2.85 20.20 -10.82
N GLY A 148 2.87 19.86 -12.11
CA GLY A 148 4.06 19.31 -12.77
C GLY A 148 4.45 17.92 -12.32
N LEU A 149 3.49 17.12 -11.82
CA LEU A 149 3.68 15.72 -11.49
C LEU A 149 3.27 14.83 -12.68
N ASP A 150 3.94 13.69 -12.85
CA ASP A 150 3.55 12.70 -13.86
C ASP A 150 2.23 12.01 -13.48
N ARG A 151 2.03 11.73 -12.20
CA ARG A 151 0.80 11.14 -11.67
C ARG A 151 0.67 11.31 -10.17
N ILE A 152 -0.57 11.15 -9.66
CA ILE A 152 -0.86 11.09 -8.23
C ILE A 152 -1.45 9.70 -7.91
N ILE A 153 -0.83 9.02 -6.93
CA ILE A 153 -1.29 7.73 -6.43
C ILE A 153 -2.04 7.94 -5.13
N ILE A 154 -3.27 7.41 -5.08
CA ILE A 154 -4.16 7.55 -3.92
C ILE A 154 -4.26 6.21 -3.21
N GLY A 155 -3.66 6.11 -2.03
CA GLY A 155 -3.69 4.93 -1.17
C GLY A 155 -5.05 4.77 -0.49
N LYS A 156 -5.71 3.62 -0.70
CA LYS A 156 -7.06 3.33 -0.17
C LYS A 156 -7.07 2.18 0.84
N ALA A 157 -5.97 1.46 0.99
CA ALA A 157 -5.90 0.27 1.83
C ALA A 157 -6.25 0.55 3.29
N ARG A 158 -6.89 -0.43 3.90
CA ARG A 158 -7.20 -0.48 5.34
C ARG A 158 -6.58 -1.72 5.95
N LYS A 159 -6.17 -1.61 7.19
CA LYS A 159 -5.70 -2.74 8.00
C LYS A 159 -6.59 -2.92 9.20
N ASP A 160 -6.80 -4.16 9.60
CA ASP A 160 -7.43 -4.48 10.87
C ASP A 160 -6.37 -4.39 11.99
N THR A 161 -6.66 -3.60 13.00
CA THR A 161 -5.81 -3.38 14.18
C THR A 161 -6.31 -4.13 15.41
N ALA A 162 -7.44 -4.87 15.29
CA ALA A 162 -7.97 -5.63 16.39
C ALA A 162 -7.09 -6.84 16.73
N ASN A 163 -7.03 -7.16 18.01
CA ASN A 163 -6.42 -8.41 18.45
C ASN A 163 -7.28 -9.62 18.05
N PRO A 164 -6.66 -10.78 17.84
CA PRO A 164 -7.41 -12.01 17.56
C PRO A 164 -8.51 -12.28 18.60
N GLY A 165 -9.74 -12.50 18.12
CA GLY A 165 -10.90 -12.76 18.98
C GLY A 165 -11.69 -11.52 19.41
N GLN A 166 -11.26 -10.32 19.04
CA GLN A 166 -12.02 -9.08 19.25
C GLN A 166 -12.76 -8.64 17.98
N SER A 167 -13.71 -7.72 18.14
CA SER A 167 -14.39 -7.10 17.00
C SER A 167 -13.39 -6.36 16.10
N ALA A 168 -13.56 -6.48 14.79
CA ALA A 168 -12.67 -5.86 13.81
C ALA A 168 -12.60 -4.34 13.99
N SER A 169 -11.39 -3.80 14.01
CA SER A 169 -11.10 -2.35 14.08
C SER A 169 -10.26 -1.95 12.88
N TYR A 170 -10.87 -1.23 11.94
CA TYR A 170 -10.21 -0.87 10.69
C TYR A 170 -9.57 0.52 10.77
N SER A 171 -8.28 0.61 10.50
CA SER A 171 -7.55 1.85 10.31
C SER A 171 -7.00 1.98 8.89
N ARG A 172 -6.72 3.22 8.46
CA ARG A 172 -6.05 3.46 7.19
C ARG A 172 -4.59 3.02 7.25
N THR A 173 -4.10 2.48 6.16
CA THR A 173 -2.67 2.18 5.99
C THR A 173 -1.86 3.44 5.72
N TRP A 174 -2.43 4.35 4.92
CA TRP A 174 -1.84 5.64 4.57
C TRP A 174 -2.36 6.74 5.51
N GLY A 175 -1.46 7.57 6.03
CA GLY A 175 -1.76 8.72 6.88
C GLY A 175 -2.34 9.91 6.11
N LYS A 176 -2.24 11.10 6.69
CA LYS A 176 -2.76 12.32 6.06
C LYS A 176 -1.68 13.09 5.27
N ASP A 177 -0.57 12.47 5.03
CA ASP A 177 0.59 13.06 4.39
C ASP A 177 0.42 13.12 2.86
N PHE A 178 1.08 14.07 2.23
CA PHE A 178 1.29 14.10 0.80
C PHE A 178 2.78 14.03 0.53
N SER A 179 3.22 13.01 -0.15
CA SER A 179 4.62 12.80 -0.47
C SER A 179 4.84 12.94 -1.97
N THR A 180 5.78 13.80 -2.36
CA THR A 180 6.27 13.90 -3.74
C THR A 180 7.59 13.15 -3.83
N VAL A 181 7.68 12.14 -4.68
CA VAL A 181 8.86 11.31 -4.81
C VAL A 181 9.27 11.14 -6.26
N ARG A 182 10.56 11.17 -6.51
CA ARG A 182 11.13 10.84 -7.82
C ARG A 182 11.40 9.35 -7.90
N VAL A 183 10.92 8.72 -8.96
CA VAL A 183 11.11 7.30 -9.23
C VAL A 183 11.76 7.14 -10.59
N SER A 184 12.91 6.48 -10.64
CA SER A 184 13.54 6.09 -11.90
C SER A 184 12.88 4.83 -12.45
N THR A 185 12.61 4.80 -13.75
CA THR A 185 12.10 3.63 -14.45
C THR A 185 13.17 2.58 -14.69
N VAL A 186 14.44 2.98 -14.61
CA VAL A 186 15.60 2.11 -14.82
C VAL A 186 16.43 2.10 -13.53
N ALA A 187 16.62 0.91 -12.96
CA ALA A 187 17.50 0.74 -11.82
C ALA A 187 18.97 0.98 -12.25
N SER A 188 19.54 2.08 -11.81
CA SER A 188 20.94 2.46 -12.09
C SER A 188 21.51 3.23 -10.91
N LEU A 189 22.81 3.08 -10.68
CA LEU A 189 23.53 3.87 -9.69
C LEU A 189 23.60 5.38 -10.03
N PHE A 190 23.38 5.72 -11.30
CA PHE A 190 23.47 7.10 -11.78
C PHE A 190 22.13 7.83 -11.84
N ASN A 191 21.02 7.10 -11.66
CA ASN A 191 19.69 7.69 -11.71
C ASN A 191 19.17 7.94 -10.30
N ALA A 192 18.89 9.21 -9.99
CA ALA A 192 18.28 9.56 -8.73
C ALA A 192 16.88 8.93 -8.60
N THR A 193 16.67 8.20 -7.54
CA THR A 193 15.37 7.64 -7.15
C THR A 193 15.24 7.66 -5.65
N PHE A 194 14.03 7.93 -5.16
CA PHE A 194 13.76 7.94 -3.72
C PHE A 194 14.06 6.59 -3.07
N GLY A 195 13.64 5.49 -3.69
CA GLY A 195 13.89 4.18 -3.13
C GLY A 195 13.63 3.04 -4.09
N TYR A 196 14.07 1.86 -3.70
CA TYR A 196 13.86 0.61 -4.41
C TYR A 196 13.23 -0.46 -3.52
N THR A 197 12.45 -1.31 -4.16
CA THR A 197 12.06 -2.60 -3.58
C THR A 197 12.97 -3.67 -4.15
N MET A 198 13.82 -4.23 -3.32
CA MET A 198 14.64 -5.38 -3.66
C MET A 198 13.84 -6.65 -3.38
N ARG A 199 13.78 -7.55 -4.36
CA ARG A 199 13.08 -8.81 -4.26
C ARG A 199 14.01 -9.94 -4.67
N ARG A 200 13.91 -11.10 -4.01
CA ARG A 200 14.62 -12.30 -4.41
C ARG A 200 14.05 -12.81 -5.74
N THR A 201 14.93 -13.24 -6.64
CA THR A 201 14.53 -13.88 -7.90
C THR A 201 13.75 -15.18 -7.61
N GLY A 202 12.61 -15.36 -8.30
CA GLY A 202 11.73 -16.52 -8.12
C GLY A 202 10.62 -16.33 -7.08
N ASP A 203 10.52 -15.18 -6.43
CA ASP A 203 9.40 -14.87 -5.55
C ASP A 203 8.16 -14.38 -6.34
N PRO A 204 6.93 -14.62 -5.86
CA PRO A 204 6.58 -15.35 -4.65
C PRO A 204 6.76 -16.87 -4.77
N ILE A 205 7.07 -17.54 -3.66
CA ILE A 205 7.12 -19.00 -3.58
C ILE A 205 5.80 -19.47 -3.02
N THR A 206 5.13 -20.36 -3.74
CA THR A 206 3.88 -21.00 -3.32
C THR A 206 4.13 -22.48 -3.11
N ASN A 207 3.82 -22.98 -1.94
CA ASN A 207 3.87 -24.42 -1.60
C ASN A 207 2.52 -24.88 -1.09
N GLN A 208 2.16 -26.10 -1.48
CA GLN A 208 0.97 -26.77 -0.99
C GLN A 208 1.36 -28.21 -0.62
N TRP A 209 0.90 -28.68 0.52
CA TRP A 209 1.16 -30.07 0.94
C TRP A 209 0.05 -30.57 1.85
N PHE A 210 -0.06 -31.90 1.93
CA PHE A 210 -0.93 -32.58 2.88
C PHE A 210 -0.08 -33.11 4.03
N ASP A 211 -0.50 -32.88 5.27
CA ASP A 211 0.15 -33.42 6.46
C ASP A 211 -0.83 -34.38 7.19
N PRO A 212 -0.61 -35.68 7.11
CA PRO A 212 -1.48 -36.67 7.74
C PRO A 212 -1.40 -36.66 9.26
N THR A 213 -0.40 -36.00 9.86
CA THR A 213 -0.20 -35.97 11.32
C THR A 213 -1.00 -34.84 12.00
N LYS A 214 -1.69 -33.99 11.24
CA LYS A 214 -2.43 -32.83 11.74
C LYS A 214 -3.93 -33.12 11.74
N GLY A 215 -4.56 -33.05 12.91
CA GLY A 215 -5.99 -33.34 13.05
C GLY A 215 -6.27 -34.86 13.07
N VAL A 216 -7.55 -35.22 12.92
CA VAL A 216 -7.98 -36.63 12.92
C VAL A 216 -7.75 -37.30 11.57
N ASP A 217 -7.99 -36.57 10.47
CA ASP A 217 -7.91 -37.08 9.09
C ASP A 217 -6.80 -36.43 8.26
N GLY A 218 -5.82 -35.77 8.91
CA GLY A 218 -4.83 -34.95 8.24
C GLY A 218 -5.32 -33.53 7.93
N ALA A 219 -4.41 -32.68 7.45
CA ALA A 219 -4.73 -31.32 7.05
C ALA A 219 -3.98 -30.90 5.79
N TYR A 220 -4.62 -30.09 4.96
CA TYR A 220 -4.01 -29.44 3.78
C TYR A 220 -3.46 -28.09 4.16
N PHE A 221 -2.24 -27.82 3.73
CA PHE A 221 -1.55 -26.56 3.97
C PHE A 221 -1.26 -25.85 2.66
N ALA A 222 -1.48 -24.54 2.66
CA ALA A 222 -0.98 -23.65 1.62
C ALA A 222 -0.07 -22.61 2.25
N GLN A 223 1.06 -22.36 1.62
CA GLN A 223 2.04 -21.36 2.06
C GLN A 223 2.41 -20.50 0.87
N VAL A 224 2.32 -19.19 1.05
CA VAL A 224 2.84 -18.21 0.12
C VAL A 224 3.88 -17.36 0.82
N GLY A 225 5.08 -17.29 0.26
CA GLY A 225 6.22 -16.58 0.85
C GLY A 225 6.89 -15.65 -0.15
N GLN A 226 7.33 -14.49 0.33
CA GLN A 226 8.04 -13.51 -0.46
C GLN A 226 9.16 -12.87 0.36
N PHE A 227 10.35 -12.79 -0.22
CA PHE A 227 11.49 -12.07 0.37
C PHE A 227 11.67 -10.75 -0.34
N GLU A 228 11.35 -9.67 0.35
CA GLU A 228 11.50 -8.32 -0.19
C GLU A 228 11.98 -7.35 0.89
N GLN A 229 12.73 -6.34 0.45
CA GLN A 229 13.18 -5.23 1.28
C GLN A 229 12.90 -3.92 0.56
N HIS A 230 12.22 -3.01 1.24
CA HIS A 230 12.01 -1.64 0.79
C HIS A 230 13.07 -0.76 1.42
N LYS A 231 13.85 -0.04 0.61
CA LYS A 231 14.92 0.81 1.10
C LYS A 231 14.91 2.16 0.39
N VAL A 232 14.99 3.23 1.17
CA VAL A 232 15.26 4.57 0.66
C VAL A 232 16.73 4.66 0.27
N ILE A 233 17.01 5.20 -0.91
CA ILE A 233 18.34 5.37 -1.47
C ILE A 233 18.77 6.83 -1.42
N ALA A 234 17.91 7.74 -1.86
CA ALA A 234 18.17 9.16 -1.87
C ALA A 234 16.97 9.91 -1.26
N GLY A 235 17.12 10.35 -0.02
CA GLY A 235 16.09 11.12 0.67
C GLY A 235 15.81 12.46 0.00
N ASP A 236 16.83 13.06 -0.65
CA ASP A 236 16.71 14.32 -1.40
C ASP A 236 15.85 14.19 -2.67
N ALA A 237 15.63 12.96 -3.14
CA ALA A 237 14.71 12.65 -4.24
C ALA A 237 13.25 12.52 -3.78
N GLY A 238 12.93 13.01 -2.59
CA GLY A 238 11.59 13.05 -2.04
C GLY A 238 11.32 14.32 -1.24
N TYR A 239 10.03 14.66 -1.10
CA TYR A 239 9.52 15.74 -0.25
C TYR A 239 8.22 15.29 0.41
N CYS A 240 8.05 15.57 1.70
CA CYS A 240 6.89 15.17 2.48
C CYS A 240 6.20 16.38 3.13
N ILE A 241 4.90 16.46 2.99
CA ILE A 241 4.02 17.51 3.55
C ILE A 241 3.07 16.88 4.55
#